data_8480c19fa761333e3523c879b96a7845
#
_entry.id   8480c19fa761333e3523c879b96a7845
#
_cell.length_a   1.000
_cell.length_b   1.000
_cell.length_c   1.000
_cell.angle_alpha   90.00
_cell.angle_beta   90.00
_cell.angle_gamma   90.00
#
_symmetry.space_group_name_H-M   'P 1'
#
loop_
_entity.id
_entity.type
_entity.pdbx_description
1 polymer ?
#
loop_
_entity_poly.entity_id
_entity_poly.type
_entity_poly.pdbx_seq_one_letter_code
_entity_poly.pdbx_strand_id
1 'polypeptide(L)'
;MAQAEVMNQESLAKQVLQETFGYQQFRPGQETIIETVLEGRDCLVVMPTGGGKSLCYQVPALVLDGLTVVVSPLISLMKDQVDQLLANGVAAACINSTQTREQQQEVMAGCRTGQIRLLYIAPERLMLDNFLDHLAHWNPVLLAVDEAHCISQWGHDFRPEYAALGQLRQRFPALPFMALTATADDTTRLDIVRLLGLNDPFIQVSSFDRPNIRYMLMEKFKPTDQLLRYVQEQRGKSGIIYCNSRAKVEDTAARLQNRGFSAAAYHAGLENHIRADVQEKFQRDDLQIVVATVAFGMGINKPNVRFVVHFDIPRNIESYYQETGRAGRDGLPAEAMLFYDPADMAWLRRCLEEKPQGQLLDIERHKLNAMGAFAEAQTCRRLVLLNYFGEGRQEPCGNCDVCLDPPKQYDGLMDARKALSTIYRVNQRFGMGYVVEVLRGANNQRIREMGHDKLPVYGIGREQSHEHWVSIIRQLIHLGFATQNIAQHSALQLTEAARPVLRGELELQLAVPRVIALKPRVAQKSYGGNYDRKLFAKLRKLRKAIADEENIPPYVVFNDATLIEMAEQMPLSAGEMLSVNGVGTRKLERFGKEFMALIRSHADGDDEE
;
A
#
# COMPACT_ATOMS: atom_id res chain seq x y z
N MET A 1 11.24 23.64 -32.35
CA MET A 1 10.24 22.58 -32.63
C MET A 1 10.09 21.66 -31.41
N ALA A 2 11.10 21.02 -30.87
CA ALA A 2 10.98 20.13 -29.71
C ALA A 2 10.32 20.75 -28.46
N GLN A 3 10.66 22.01 -28.10
CA GLN A 3 9.99 22.67 -26.94
C GLN A 3 8.51 22.98 -27.20
N ALA A 4 8.09 23.25 -28.41
CA ALA A 4 6.68 23.49 -28.75
C ALA A 4 5.88 22.17 -28.77
N GLU A 5 6.50 21.04 -29.13
CA GLU A 5 5.91 19.71 -29.06
C GLU A 5 5.73 19.25 -27.61
N VAL A 6 6.71 19.47 -26.74
CA VAL A 6 6.62 19.16 -25.29
C VAL A 6 5.53 19.99 -24.62
N MET A 7 5.47 21.31 -24.84
CA MET A 7 4.39 22.18 -24.32
C MET A 7 3.00 21.75 -24.80
N ASN A 8 2.88 21.21 -26.02
CA ASN A 8 1.62 20.70 -26.53
C ASN A 8 1.22 19.37 -25.84
N GLN A 9 2.18 18.49 -25.57
CA GLN A 9 1.94 17.21 -24.88
C GLN A 9 1.56 17.40 -23.41
N GLU A 10 2.15 18.35 -22.69
CA GLU A 10 1.76 18.71 -21.32
C GLU A 10 0.31 19.23 -21.25
N SER A 11 -0.06 20.11 -22.18
CA SER A 11 -1.44 20.60 -22.30
C SER A 11 -2.43 19.45 -22.57
N LEU A 12 -2.03 18.53 -23.47
CA LEU A 12 -2.82 17.35 -23.81
C LEU A 12 -2.95 16.37 -22.64
N ALA A 13 -1.89 16.18 -21.83
CA ALA A 13 -1.93 15.35 -20.63
C ALA A 13 -2.94 15.87 -19.59
N LYS A 14 -3.02 17.20 -19.39
CA LYS A 14 -4.01 17.82 -18.50
C LYS A 14 -5.43 17.68 -19.06
N GLN A 15 -5.58 17.84 -20.37
CA GLN A 15 -6.88 17.63 -21.03
C GLN A 15 -7.35 16.17 -20.87
N VAL A 16 -6.47 15.18 -21.11
CA VAL A 16 -6.78 13.76 -20.90
C VAL A 16 -7.16 13.49 -19.45
N LEU A 17 -6.45 14.07 -18.47
CA LEU A 17 -6.78 13.93 -17.05
C LEU A 17 -8.21 14.42 -16.75
N GLN A 18 -8.60 15.55 -17.28
CA GLN A 18 -9.92 16.17 -17.04
C GLN A 18 -11.03 15.45 -17.81
N GLU A 19 -10.89 15.28 -19.11
CA GLU A 19 -11.96 14.77 -19.98
C GLU A 19 -12.18 13.26 -19.80
N THR A 20 -11.08 12.48 -19.68
CA THR A 20 -11.18 11.02 -19.60
C THR A 20 -11.34 10.53 -18.16
N PHE A 21 -10.54 11.06 -17.23
CA PHE A 21 -10.53 10.57 -15.86
C PHE A 21 -11.35 11.43 -14.88
N GLY A 22 -11.72 12.66 -15.24
CA GLY A 22 -12.55 13.55 -14.43
C GLY A 22 -11.82 14.17 -13.24
N TYR A 23 -10.48 14.29 -13.29
CA TYR A 23 -9.70 14.94 -12.25
C TYR A 23 -9.21 16.31 -12.71
N GLN A 24 -9.39 17.32 -11.85
CA GLN A 24 -9.02 18.70 -12.18
C GLN A 24 -7.50 18.94 -12.13
N GLN A 25 -6.77 18.18 -11.32
CA GLN A 25 -5.34 18.36 -11.08
C GLN A 25 -4.63 17.03 -10.86
N PHE A 26 -3.38 16.97 -11.27
CA PHE A 26 -2.49 15.88 -10.89
C PHE A 26 -2.19 15.92 -9.40
N ARG A 27 -2.02 14.76 -8.79
CA ARG A 27 -1.49 14.67 -7.43
C ARG A 27 0.00 15.03 -7.41
N PRO A 28 0.55 15.45 -6.26
CA PRO A 28 1.98 15.78 -6.16
C PRO A 28 2.88 14.70 -6.74
N GLY A 29 3.78 15.08 -7.65
CA GLY A 29 4.73 14.22 -8.33
C GLY A 29 4.21 13.49 -9.56
N GLN A 30 2.88 13.38 -9.80
CA GLN A 30 2.36 12.71 -11.00
C GLN A 30 2.70 13.47 -12.29
N GLU A 31 2.57 14.79 -12.28
CA GLU A 31 2.85 15.64 -13.44
C GLU A 31 4.29 15.43 -13.93
N THR A 32 5.27 15.58 -13.06
CA THR A 32 6.69 15.39 -13.40
C THR A 32 7.00 13.97 -13.91
N ILE A 33 6.36 12.94 -13.34
CA ILE A 33 6.51 11.56 -13.83
C ILE A 33 5.98 11.45 -15.27
N ILE A 34 4.80 12.00 -15.54
CA ILE A 34 4.15 11.95 -16.84
C ILE A 34 5.00 12.70 -17.89
N GLU A 35 5.46 13.90 -17.56
CA GLU A 35 6.37 14.70 -18.40
C GLU A 35 7.64 13.92 -18.76
N THR A 36 8.29 13.32 -17.74
CA THR A 36 9.51 12.51 -17.94
C THR A 36 9.29 11.35 -18.92
N VAL A 37 8.13 10.68 -18.81
CA VAL A 37 7.78 9.57 -19.72
C VAL A 37 7.49 10.07 -21.13
N LEU A 38 6.81 11.21 -21.27
CA LEU A 38 6.54 11.83 -22.57
C LEU A 38 7.83 12.29 -23.27
N GLU A 39 8.86 12.65 -22.50
CA GLU A 39 10.22 12.90 -23.01
C GLU A 39 10.97 11.61 -23.45
N GLY A 40 10.37 10.44 -23.29
CA GLY A 40 10.98 9.14 -23.67
C GLY A 40 12.04 8.64 -22.68
N ARG A 41 12.03 9.10 -21.42
CA ARG A 41 12.98 8.70 -20.37
C ARG A 41 12.42 7.60 -19.49
N ASP A 42 13.32 6.78 -18.94
CA ASP A 42 12.97 5.74 -17.98
C ASP A 42 12.58 6.34 -16.61
N CYS A 43 11.64 5.67 -15.93
CA CYS A 43 11.16 6.10 -14.60
C CYS A 43 11.10 4.94 -13.62
N LEU A 44 11.48 5.20 -12.35
CA LEU A 44 11.13 4.37 -11.20
C LEU A 44 10.20 5.16 -10.28
N VAL A 45 8.98 4.67 -10.13
CA VAL A 45 7.91 5.34 -9.36
C VAL A 45 7.55 4.51 -8.13
N VAL A 46 7.85 5.04 -6.95
CA VAL A 46 7.46 4.46 -5.67
C VAL A 46 6.37 5.35 -5.06
N MET A 47 5.13 4.87 -5.08
CA MET A 47 3.96 5.61 -4.59
C MET A 47 3.05 4.68 -3.79
N PRO A 48 2.42 5.15 -2.70
CA PRO A 48 1.56 4.32 -1.86
C PRO A 48 0.38 3.74 -2.65
N THR A 49 -0.20 2.65 -2.15
CA THR A 49 -1.46 2.13 -2.67
C THR A 49 -2.54 3.20 -2.54
N GLY A 50 -3.30 3.45 -3.63
CA GLY A 50 -4.26 4.56 -3.71
C GLY A 50 -3.62 5.92 -4.04
N GLY A 51 -2.31 5.99 -4.23
CA GLY A 51 -1.60 7.20 -4.66
C GLY A 51 -1.85 7.64 -6.10
N GLY A 52 -2.47 6.77 -6.91
CA GLY A 52 -2.77 7.07 -8.33
C GLY A 52 -1.67 6.64 -9.29
N LYS A 53 -0.87 5.60 -8.95
CA LYS A 53 0.19 5.05 -9.81
C LYS A 53 -0.25 4.77 -11.24
N SER A 54 -1.45 4.20 -11.41
CA SER A 54 -1.95 3.80 -12.73
C SER A 54 -2.10 4.99 -13.69
N LEU A 55 -2.47 6.18 -13.19
CA LEU A 55 -2.56 7.38 -14.02
C LEU A 55 -1.21 7.79 -14.63
N CYS A 56 -0.10 7.48 -13.95
CA CYS A 56 1.24 7.83 -14.43
C CYS A 56 1.62 7.15 -15.76
N TYR A 57 1.01 6.00 -16.09
CA TYR A 57 1.18 5.36 -17.41
C TYR A 57 -0.10 5.43 -18.27
N GLN A 58 -1.29 5.54 -17.67
CA GLN A 58 -2.55 5.63 -18.43
C GLN A 58 -2.69 6.95 -19.17
N VAL A 59 -2.28 8.07 -18.57
CA VAL A 59 -2.30 9.38 -19.23
C VAL A 59 -1.30 9.42 -20.40
N PRO A 60 -0.01 9.06 -20.23
CA PRO A 60 0.92 8.97 -21.37
C PRO A 60 0.45 8.03 -22.48
N ALA A 61 -0.19 6.90 -22.15
CA ALA A 61 -0.74 5.98 -23.15
C ALA A 61 -1.78 6.60 -24.08
N LEU A 62 -2.47 7.65 -23.64
CA LEU A 62 -3.47 8.37 -24.42
C LEU A 62 -2.88 9.58 -25.18
N VAL A 63 -1.74 10.09 -24.71
CA VAL A 63 -1.01 11.19 -25.36
C VAL A 63 -0.08 10.68 -26.46
N LEU A 64 0.64 9.58 -26.18
CA LEU A 64 1.56 8.96 -27.15
C LEU A 64 0.80 8.23 -28.25
N ASP A 65 1.34 8.24 -29.48
CA ASP A 65 0.75 7.51 -30.60
C ASP A 65 1.38 6.14 -30.78
N GLY A 66 0.78 5.11 -30.13
CA GLY A 66 1.24 3.74 -30.15
C GLY A 66 0.66 2.89 -29.01
N LEU A 67 1.22 1.70 -28.83
CA LEU A 67 0.78 0.74 -27.84
C LEU A 67 1.57 0.90 -26.53
N THR A 68 0.87 1.13 -25.43
CA THR A 68 1.45 1.00 -24.08
C THR A 68 1.24 -0.41 -23.57
N VAL A 69 2.33 -1.08 -23.21
CA VAL A 69 2.29 -2.44 -22.61
C VAL A 69 2.45 -2.32 -21.10
N VAL A 70 1.52 -2.92 -20.37
CA VAL A 70 1.52 -2.93 -18.91
C VAL A 70 1.72 -4.36 -18.40
N VAL A 71 2.88 -4.62 -17.81
CA VAL A 71 3.16 -5.91 -17.17
C VAL A 71 2.58 -5.92 -15.77
N SER A 72 1.73 -6.89 -15.48
CA SER A 72 1.06 -7.02 -14.18
C SER A 72 1.07 -8.48 -13.70
N PRO A 73 1.27 -8.74 -12.39
CA PRO A 73 1.44 -10.09 -11.88
C PRO A 73 0.16 -10.90 -11.73
N LEU A 74 -1.02 -10.27 -11.88
CA LEU A 74 -2.30 -10.88 -11.51
C LEU A 74 -3.40 -10.60 -12.53
N ILE A 75 -4.08 -11.67 -12.95
CA ILE A 75 -5.21 -11.63 -13.90
C ILE A 75 -6.35 -10.76 -13.37
N SER A 76 -6.69 -10.89 -12.08
CA SER A 76 -7.77 -10.09 -11.46
C SER A 76 -7.48 -8.59 -11.50
N LEU A 77 -6.22 -8.19 -11.23
CA LEU A 77 -5.81 -6.79 -11.29
C LEU A 77 -5.88 -6.25 -12.71
N MET A 78 -5.41 -7.02 -13.69
CA MET A 78 -5.50 -6.65 -15.11
C MET A 78 -6.95 -6.44 -15.54
N LYS A 79 -7.85 -7.35 -15.16
CA LYS A 79 -9.27 -7.24 -15.47
C LYS A 79 -9.88 -5.96 -14.89
N ASP A 80 -9.67 -5.72 -13.60
CA ASP A 80 -10.19 -4.52 -12.92
C ASP A 80 -9.71 -3.22 -13.58
N GLN A 81 -8.43 -3.16 -14.00
CA GLN A 81 -7.87 -1.99 -14.67
C GLN A 81 -8.49 -1.81 -16.07
N VAL A 82 -8.63 -2.89 -16.83
CA VAL A 82 -9.24 -2.88 -18.17
C VAL A 82 -10.71 -2.45 -18.07
N ASP A 83 -11.48 -3.01 -17.16
CA ASP A 83 -12.91 -2.69 -16.98
C ASP A 83 -13.11 -1.18 -16.65
N GLN A 84 -12.24 -0.62 -15.80
CA GLN A 84 -12.28 0.81 -15.46
C GLN A 84 -11.91 1.70 -16.67
N LEU A 85 -10.90 1.30 -17.46
CA LEU A 85 -10.49 2.03 -18.65
C LEU A 85 -11.57 2.02 -19.72
N LEU A 86 -12.20 0.85 -19.97
CA LEU A 86 -13.33 0.72 -20.90
C LEU A 86 -14.53 1.58 -20.46
N ALA A 87 -14.82 1.64 -19.15
CA ALA A 87 -15.87 2.48 -18.61
C ALA A 87 -15.59 3.98 -18.82
N ASN A 88 -14.32 4.39 -18.87
CA ASN A 88 -13.89 5.74 -19.21
C ASN A 88 -13.75 5.98 -20.73
N GLY A 89 -14.10 4.99 -21.57
CA GLY A 89 -14.00 5.09 -23.03
C GLY A 89 -12.59 4.88 -23.60
N VAL A 90 -11.66 4.34 -22.79
CA VAL A 90 -10.28 4.07 -23.22
C VAL A 90 -10.18 2.64 -23.77
N ALA A 91 -9.64 2.51 -24.97
CA ALA A 91 -9.43 1.23 -25.63
C ALA A 91 -8.28 0.44 -24.96
N ALA A 92 -8.62 -0.42 -24.03
CA ALA A 92 -7.70 -1.28 -23.28
C ALA A 92 -8.13 -2.74 -23.37
N ALA A 93 -7.15 -3.65 -23.32
CA ALA A 93 -7.40 -5.09 -23.28
C ALA A 93 -6.35 -5.79 -22.40
N CYS A 94 -6.62 -7.04 -22.04
CA CYS A 94 -5.63 -7.90 -21.41
C CYS A 94 -5.47 -9.22 -22.19
N ILE A 95 -4.28 -9.83 -22.07
CA ILE A 95 -4.03 -11.20 -22.53
C ILE A 95 -3.61 -12.05 -21.33
N ASN A 96 -4.38 -13.10 -21.05
CA ASN A 96 -4.15 -13.98 -19.92
C ASN A 96 -4.58 -15.44 -20.22
N SER A 97 -4.29 -16.36 -19.30
CA SER A 97 -4.53 -17.81 -19.46
C SER A 97 -6.00 -18.23 -19.34
N THR A 98 -6.91 -17.33 -18.92
CA THR A 98 -8.34 -17.66 -18.79
C THR A 98 -9.13 -17.41 -20.07
N GLN A 99 -8.53 -16.74 -21.05
CA GLN A 99 -9.15 -16.41 -22.34
C GLN A 99 -9.05 -17.57 -23.33
N THR A 100 -10.05 -17.69 -24.23
CA THR A 100 -10.00 -18.60 -25.37
C THR A 100 -8.97 -18.13 -26.40
N ARG A 101 -8.57 -19.03 -27.30
CA ARG A 101 -7.64 -18.68 -28.38
C ARG A 101 -8.21 -17.60 -29.30
N GLU A 102 -9.50 -17.65 -29.58
CA GLU A 102 -10.22 -16.69 -30.41
C GLU A 102 -10.18 -15.30 -29.77
N GLN A 103 -10.47 -15.20 -28.46
CA GLN A 103 -10.40 -13.95 -27.71
C GLN A 103 -8.97 -13.35 -27.71
N GLN A 104 -7.95 -14.20 -27.52
CA GLN A 104 -6.56 -13.74 -27.58
C GLN A 104 -6.19 -13.24 -28.99
N GLN A 105 -6.64 -13.92 -30.07
CA GLN A 105 -6.40 -13.49 -31.44
C GLN A 105 -7.08 -12.16 -31.76
N GLU A 106 -8.29 -11.92 -31.27
CA GLU A 106 -9.00 -10.66 -31.42
C GLU A 106 -8.22 -9.50 -30.77
N VAL A 107 -7.74 -9.69 -29.51
CA VAL A 107 -6.91 -8.70 -28.84
C VAL A 107 -5.61 -8.44 -29.62
N MET A 108 -4.93 -9.49 -30.09
CA MET A 108 -3.71 -9.34 -30.91
C MET A 108 -3.98 -8.60 -32.23
N ALA A 109 -5.12 -8.84 -32.87
CA ALA A 109 -5.53 -8.11 -34.07
C ALA A 109 -5.78 -6.62 -33.76
N GLY A 110 -6.45 -6.31 -32.63
CA GLY A 110 -6.66 -4.94 -32.16
C GLY A 110 -5.36 -4.20 -31.84
N CYS A 111 -4.37 -4.87 -31.25
CA CYS A 111 -3.03 -4.29 -31.04
C CYS A 111 -2.33 -3.99 -32.38
N ARG A 112 -2.38 -4.91 -33.34
CA ARG A 112 -1.77 -4.74 -34.67
C ARG A 112 -2.39 -3.61 -35.47
N THR A 113 -3.69 -3.37 -35.33
CA THR A 113 -4.40 -2.30 -36.04
C THR A 113 -4.37 -0.95 -35.33
N GLY A 114 -3.75 -0.86 -34.13
CA GLY A 114 -3.70 0.35 -33.31
C GLY A 114 -5.05 0.70 -32.65
N GLN A 115 -6.02 -0.21 -32.68
CA GLN A 115 -7.31 -0.02 -31.99
C GLN A 115 -7.17 -0.09 -30.47
N ILE A 116 -6.21 -0.89 -29.96
CA ILE A 116 -5.93 -1.01 -28.54
C ILE A 116 -4.76 -0.08 -28.17
N ARG A 117 -4.95 0.78 -27.17
CA ARG A 117 -3.95 1.75 -26.68
C ARG A 117 -3.16 1.21 -25.48
N LEU A 118 -3.81 0.41 -24.62
CA LEU A 118 -3.18 -0.23 -23.46
C LEU A 118 -3.41 -1.74 -23.50
N LEU A 119 -2.30 -2.48 -23.45
CA LEU A 119 -2.32 -3.94 -23.33
C LEU A 119 -1.78 -4.37 -21.97
N TYR A 120 -2.62 -4.98 -21.14
CA TYR A 120 -2.20 -5.61 -19.89
C TYR A 120 -1.82 -7.07 -20.15
N ILE A 121 -0.66 -7.49 -19.63
CA ILE A 121 -0.12 -8.83 -19.88
C ILE A 121 0.65 -9.35 -18.68
N ALA A 122 0.57 -10.67 -18.44
CA ALA A 122 1.39 -11.33 -17.45
C ALA A 122 2.83 -11.53 -17.95
N PRO A 123 3.85 -11.47 -17.06
CA PRO A 123 5.25 -11.56 -17.46
C PRO A 123 5.56 -12.88 -18.20
N GLU A 124 4.98 -14.01 -17.76
CA GLU A 124 5.18 -15.32 -18.38
C GLU A 124 4.72 -15.35 -19.84
N ARG A 125 3.64 -14.63 -20.14
CA ARG A 125 3.09 -14.53 -21.49
C ARG A 125 3.88 -13.59 -22.36
N LEU A 126 4.33 -12.45 -21.80
CA LEU A 126 5.13 -11.46 -22.52
C LEU A 126 6.46 -12.04 -22.99
N MET A 127 7.10 -12.88 -22.15
CA MET A 127 8.44 -13.41 -22.41
C MET A 127 8.47 -14.59 -23.41
N LEU A 128 7.36 -14.95 -24.03
CA LEU A 128 7.36 -15.93 -25.12
C LEU A 128 7.93 -15.33 -26.40
N ASP A 129 8.91 -16.01 -27.02
CA ASP A 129 9.64 -15.50 -28.20
C ASP A 129 8.71 -15.05 -29.33
N ASN A 130 7.70 -15.87 -29.66
CA ASN A 130 6.72 -15.54 -30.69
C ASN A 130 5.88 -14.30 -30.34
N PHE A 131 5.67 -14.01 -29.05
CA PHE A 131 4.94 -12.82 -28.61
C PHE A 131 5.80 -11.57 -28.72
N LEU A 132 7.09 -11.65 -28.38
CA LEU A 132 8.03 -10.55 -28.53
C LEU A 132 8.20 -10.12 -30.00
N ASP A 133 8.17 -11.08 -30.92
CA ASP A 133 8.20 -10.79 -32.37
C ASP A 133 6.93 -10.03 -32.82
N HIS A 134 5.77 -10.41 -32.33
CA HIS A 134 4.54 -9.66 -32.59
C HIS A 134 4.61 -8.25 -31.99
N LEU A 135 5.06 -8.11 -30.73
CA LEU A 135 5.16 -6.84 -30.05
C LEU A 135 6.04 -5.84 -30.80
N ALA A 136 7.15 -6.30 -31.37
CA ALA A 136 8.05 -5.44 -32.17
C ALA A 136 7.35 -4.80 -33.37
N HIS A 137 6.28 -5.42 -33.89
CA HIS A 137 5.50 -4.91 -35.05
C HIS A 137 4.29 -4.04 -34.63
N TRP A 138 3.97 -3.94 -33.32
CA TRP A 138 2.78 -3.22 -32.84
C TRP A 138 3.05 -1.79 -32.39
N ASN A 139 4.22 -1.22 -32.75
CA ASN A 139 4.65 0.12 -32.37
C ASN A 139 4.53 0.38 -30.85
N PRO A 140 5.23 -0.39 -29.98
CA PRO A 140 5.23 -0.12 -28.55
C PRO A 140 5.92 1.22 -28.26
N VAL A 141 5.25 2.08 -27.47
CA VAL A 141 5.74 3.43 -27.13
C VAL A 141 6.08 3.56 -25.64
N LEU A 142 5.61 2.65 -24.80
CA LEU A 142 5.90 2.62 -23.37
C LEU A 142 5.75 1.19 -22.84
N LEU A 143 6.70 0.76 -21.99
CA LEU A 143 6.58 -0.45 -21.17
C LEU A 143 6.44 -0.06 -19.71
N ALA A 144 5.28 -0.29 -19.11
CA ALA A 144 5.04 -0.10 -17.69
C ALA A 144 5.11 -1.45 -16.96
N VAL A 145 5.94 -1.56 -15.92
CA VAL A 145 6.08 -2.74 -15.07
C VAL A 145 5.43 -2.42 -13.73
N ASP A 146 4.20 -2.88 -13.55
CA ASP A 146 3.48 -2.72 -12.29
C ASP A 146 3.95 -3.75 -11.27
N GLU A 147 3.83 -3.42 -9.98
CA GLU A 147 4.37 -4.21 -8.85
C GLU A 147 5.85 -4.60 -9.06
N ALA A 148 6.65 -3.65 -9.53
CA ALA A 148 8.05 -3.89 -9.91
C ALA A 148 8.92 -4.45 -8.77
N HIS A 149 8.50 -4.34 -7.50
CA HIS A 149 9.17 -4.97 -6.36
C HIS A 149 9.25 -6.50 -6.48
N CYS A 150 8.38 -7.13 -7.30
CA CYS A 150 8.40 -8.56 -7.56
C CYS A 150 9.70 -9.03 -8.26
N ILE A 151 10.50 -8.11 -8.83
CA ILE A 151 11.77 -8.46 -9.48
C ILE A 151 12.88 -8.77 -8.48
N SER A 152 12.83 -8.20 -7.27
CA SER A 152 13.88 -8.28 -6.27
C SER A 152 13.64 -9.43 -5.29
N GLN A 153 14.67 -10.23 -5.01
CA GLN A 153 14.65 -11.22 -3.93
C GLN A 153 14.53 -10.59 -2.53
N TRP A 154 14.85 -9.31 -2.41
CA TRP A 154 14.67 -8.52 -1.19
C TRP A 154 13.24 -8.01 -1.05
N GLY A 155 12.46 -8.03 -2.13
CA GLY A 155 11.02 -7.72 -2.13
C GLY A 155 10.23 -8.72 -1.26
N HIS A 156 9.03 -8.35 -0.90
CA HIS A 156 8.16 -9.19 -0.06
C HIS A 156 7.36 -10.25 -0.87
N ASP A 157 7.34 -10.14 -2.21
CA ASP A 157 6.68 -11.06 -3.16
C ASP A 157 7.55 -11.28 -4.41
N PHE A 158 8.70 -11.89 -4.21
CA PHE A 158 9.61 -12.20 -5.33
C PHE A 158 8.98 -13.19 -6.31
N ARG A 159 9.09 -12.85 -7.61
CA ARG A 159 8.61 -13.69 -8.73
C ARG A 159 9.71 -13.88 -9.76
N PRO A 160 10.17 -15.12 -9.98
CA PRO A 160 11.25 -15.40 -10.94
C PRO A 160 10.98 -14.88 -12.35
N GLU A 161 9.70 -14.86 -12.77
CA GLU A 161 9.26 -14.40 -14.08
C GLU A 161 9.51 -12.90 -14.29
N TYR A 162 9.46 -12.10 -13.21
CA TYR A 162 9.82 -10.69 -13.26
C TYR A 162 11.31 -10.46 -13.53
N ALA A 163 12.17 -11.35 -13.06
CA ALA A 163 13.61 -11.25 -13.28
C ALA A 163 13.98 -11.38 -14.77
N ALA A 164 13.15 -12.08 -15.57
CA ALA A 164 13.35 -12.20 -17.00
C ALA A 164 13.05 -10.91 -17.79
N LEU A 165 12.27 -9.97 -17.22
CA LEU A 165 11.87 -8.73 -17.90
C LEU A 165 13.06 -7.83 -18.30
N GLY A 166 14.20 -7.95 -17.60
CA GLY A 166 15.41 -7.22 -17.97
C GLY A 166 15.93 -7.52 -19.38
N GLN A 167 15.61 -8.70 -19.95
CA GLN A 167 15.96 -9.08 -21.32
C GLN A 167 15.24 -8.20 -22.36
N LEU A 168 14.08 -7.61 -22.00
CA LEU A 168 13.33 -6.72 -22.89
C LEU A 168 14.12 -5.48 -23.28
N ARG A 169 15.00 -4.98 -22.40
CA ARG A 169 15.86 -3.85 -22.71
C ARG A 169 16.79 -4.11 -23.91
N GLN A 170 17.28 -5.33 -24.06
CA GLN A 170 18.12 -5.70 -25.20
C GLN A 170 17.33 -5.73 -26.51
N ARG A 171 16.05 -6.16 -26.43
CA ARG A 171 15.17 -6.25 -27.61
C ARG A 171 14.59 -4.88 -28.00
N PHE A 172 14.34 -4.00 -27.00
CA PHE A 172 13.74 -2.68 -27.18
C PHE A 172 14.60 -1.60 -26.52
N PRO A 173 15.81 -1.31 -27.04
CA PRO A 173 16.76 -0.42 -26.37
C PRO A 173 16.29 1.04 -26.28
N ALA A 174 15.47 1.50 -27.22
CA ALA A 174 14.95 2.88 -27.27
C ALA A 174 13.56 3.04 -26.59
N LEU A 175 12.91 1.94 -26.19
CA LEU A 175 11.59 2.00 -25.56
C LEU A 175 11.74 2.52 -24.10
N PRO A 176 11.00 3.56 -23.68
CA PRO A 176 11.00 3.99 -22.28
C PRO A 176 10.35 2.93 -21.39
N PHE A 177 11.00 2.65 -20.26
CA PHE A 177 10.50 1.73 -19.24
C PHE A 177 10.08 2.52 -18.01
N MET A 178 8.89 2.22 -17.51
CA MET A 178 8.37 2.74 -16.25
C MET A 178 8.19 1.61 -15.26
N ALA A 179 8.96 1.59 -14.18
CA ALA A 179 8.78 0.67 -13.08
C ALA A 179 7.93 1.31 -11.97
N LEU A 180 6.85 0.65 -11.55
CA LEU A 180 5.94 1.18 -10.53
C LEU A 180 5.78 0.18 -9.38
N THR A 181 5.81 0.68 -8.14
CA THR A 181 5.55 -0.13 -6.96
C THR A 181 4.96 0.70 -5.82
N ALA A 182 4.26 0.00 -4.90
CA ALA A 182 3.76 0.63 -3.68
C ALA A 182 4.79 0.63 -2.55
N THR A 183 5.74 -0.29 -2.57
CA THR A 183 6.71 -0.52 -1.48
C THR A 183 8.06 -0.92 -2.07
N ALA A 184 9.07 -0.14 -1.80
CA ALA A 184 10.46 -0.48 -2.10
C ALA A 184 11.38 0.29 -1.16
N ASP A 185 12.17 -0.42 -0.37
CA ASP A 185 13.31 0.12 0.34
C ASP A 185 14.47 0.45 -0.62
N ASP A 186 15.52 1.07 -0.13
CA ASP A 186 16.66 1.48 -0.96
C ASP A 186 17.28 0.30 -1.71
N THR A 187 17.40 -0.86 -1.07
CA THR A 187 17.96 -2.08 -1.68
C THR A 187 17.08 -2.59 -2.82
N THR A 188 15.78 -2.64 -2.59
CA THR A 188 14.80 -3.05 -3.62
C THR A 188 14.78 -2.06 -4.79
N ARG A 189 14.91 -0.75 -4.54
CA ARG A 189 14.97 0.28 -5.61
C ARG A 189 16.20 0.09 -6.50
N LEU A 190 17.37 -0.14 -5.89
CA LEU A 190 18.60 -0.41 -6.64
C LEU A 190 18.49 -1.69 -7.48
N ASP A 191 17.88 -2.74 -6.94
CA ASP A 191 17.64 -3.98 -7.66
C ASP A 191 16.70 -3.78 -8.85
N ILE A 192 15.59 -3.03 -8.67
CA ILE A 192 14.66 -2.73 -9.77
C ILE A 192 15.41 -2.04 -10.92
N VAL A 193 16.17 -0.99 -10.63
CA VAL A 193 16.94 -0.25 -11.64
C VAL A 193 17.90 -1.18 -12.38
N ARG A 194 18.68 -1.96 -11.63
CA ARG A 194 19.68 -2.87 -12.19
C ARG A 194 19.07 -4.00 -13.01
N LEU A 195 18.06 -4.70 -12.45
CA LEU A 195 17.50 -5.92 -13.04
C LEU A 195 16.59 -5.64 -14.23
N LEU A 196 15.87 -4.50 -14.26
CA LEU A 196 15.13 -4.06 -15.46
C LEU A 196 16.03 -3.38 -16.50
N GLY A 197 17.27 -3.05 -16.16
CA GLY A 197 18.17 -2.33 -17.06
C GLY A 197 17.69 -0.92 -17.36
N LEU A 198 17.17 -0.19 -16.36
CA LEU A 198 16.73 1.19 -16.54
C LEU A 198 17.93 2.11 -16.80
N ASN A 199 17.84 2.96 -17.82
CA ASN A 199 18.90 3.86 -18.26
C ASN A 199 18.70 5.25 -17.64
N ASP A 200 19.57 5.66 -16.71
CA ASP A 200 19.50 6.95 -16.00
C ASP A 200 18.06 7.35 -15.63
N PRO A 201 17.34 6.50 -14.86
CA PRO A 201 15.92 6.70 -14.65
C PRO A 201 15.64 7.88 -13.74
N PHE A 202 14.57 8.62 -14.03
CA PHE A 202 13.98 9.52 -13.06
C PHE A 202 13.38 8.69 -11.91
N ILE A 203 13.84 8.93 -10.68
CA ILE A 203 13.36 8.20 -9.51
C ILE A 203 12.47 9.12 -8.67
N GLN A 204 11.17 8.80 -8.64
CA GLN A 204 10.20 9.49 -7.79
C GLN A 204 9.78 8.59 -6.63
N VAL A 205 10.09 9.00 -5.42
CA VAL A 205 9.58 8.38 -4.19
C VAL A 205 8.60 9.35 -3.54
N SER A 206 7.32 8.99 -3.57
CA SER A 206 6.28 9.76 -2.88
C SER A 206 6.17 9.31 -1.43
N SER A 207 5.65 10.19 -0.57
CA SER A 207 5.41 9.84 0.83
C SER A 207 4.52 8.59 0.95
N PHE A 208 4.89 7.70 1.85
CA PHE A 208 4.10 6.53 2.25
C PHE A 208 2.96 6.90 3.20
N ASP A 209 2.80 8.17 3.54
CA ASP A 209 1.75 8.61 4.47
C ASP A 209 0.35 8.42 3.88
N ARG A 210 -0.50 7.80 4.68
CA ARG A 210 -1.93 7.62 4.41
C ARG A 210 -2.72 8.26 5.55
N PRO A 211 -2.87 9.61 5.56
CA PRO A 211 -3.45 10.35 6.69
C PRO A 211 -4.90 9.94 6.99
N ASN A 212 -5.62 9.43 6.01
CA ASN A 212 -6.99 8.94 6.16
C ASN A 212 -7.12 7.57 6.82
N ILE A 213 -6.02 6.80 6.99
CA ILE A 213 -6.04 5.51 7.66
C ILE A 213 -5.68 5.69 9.14
N ARG A 214 -6.55 5.29 10.05
CA ARG A 214 -6.28 5.23 11.49
C ARG A 214 -5.66 3.89 11.84
N TYR A 215 -4.42 3.89 12.33
CA TYR A 215 -3.75 2.67 12.79
C TYR A 215 -4.05 2.43 14.27
N MET A 216 -4.59 1.25 14.57
CA MET A 216 -4.99 0.82 15.90
C MET A 216 -4.38 -0.54 16.23
N LEU A 217 -4.01 -0.76 17.48
CA LEU A 217 -3.58 -2.06 17.98
C LEU A 217 -4.40 -2.45 19.20
N MET A 218 -4.77 -3.72 19.26
CA MET A 218 -5.48 -4.32 20.40
C MET A 218 -4.77 -5.61 20.82
N GLU A 219 -4.40 -5.69 22.10
CA GLU A 219 -3.88 -6.94 22.66
C GLU A 219 -4.98 -8.00 22.71
N LYS A 220 -4.65 -9.24 22.37
CA LYS A 220 -5.58 -10.36 22.34
C LYS A 220 -5.99 -10.78 23.75
N PHE A 221 -7.28 -10.62 24.06
CA PHE A 221 -7.93 -11.18 25.22
C PHE A 221 -9.34 -11.62 24.83
N LYS A 222 -9.60 -12.94 24.77
CA LYS A 222 -10.81 -13.49 24.15
C LYS A 222 -11.00 -12.92 22.73
N PRO A 223 -10.05 -13.15 21.82
CA PRO A 223 -9.92 -12.41 20.56
C PRO A 223 -11.16 -12.49 19.66
N THR A 224 -11.89 -13.61 19.69
CA THR A 224 -13.14 -13.76 18.94
C THR A 224 -14.21 -12.76 19.41
N ASP A 225 -14.39 -12.60 20.73
CA ASP A 225 -15.37 -11.66 21.27
C ASP A 225 -14.97 -10.21 20.99
N GLN A 226 -13.67 -9.92 21.06
CA GLN A 226 -13.13 -8.61 20.69
C GLN A 226 -13.39 -8.30 19.21
N LEU A 227 -13.12 -9.25 18.31
CA LEU A 227 -13.35 -9.10 16.88
C LEU A 227 -14.85 -8.88 16.58
N LEU A 228 -15.74 -9.70 17.15
CA LEU A 228 -17.19 -9.57 16.95
C LEU A 228 -17.71 -8.21 17.43
N ARG A 229 -17.22 -7.70 18.56
CA ARG A 229 -17.56 -6.37 19.05
C ARG A 229 -17.06 -5.28 18.12
N TYR A 230 -15.81 -5.38 17.67
CA TYR A 230 -15.23 -4.44 16.71
C TYR A 230 -16.04 -4.39 15.40
N VAL A 231 -16.36 -5.55 14.83
CA VAL A 231 -17.14 -5.64 13.58
C VAL A 231 -18.56 -5.09 13.77
N GLN A 232 -19.16 -5.28 14.95
CA GLN A 232 -20.47 -4.69 15.28
C GLN A 232 -20.43 -3.14 15.25
N GLU A 233 -19.35 -2.53 15.72
CA GLU A 233 -19.15 -1.07 15.65
C GLU A 233 -18.94 -0.58 14.20
N GLN A 234 -18.53 -1.48 13.29
CA GLN A 234 -18.31 -1.20 11.86
C GLN A 234 -19.49 -1.66 10.97
N ARG A 235 -20.66 -1.95 11.58
CA ARG A 235 -21.81 -2.49 10.84
C ARG A 235 -22.21 -1.61 9.66
N GLY A 236 -22.49 -2.24 8.50
CA GLY A 236 -22.85 -1.55 7.25
C GLY A 236 -21.66 -1.03 6.44
N LYS A 237 -20.43 -1.27 6.90
CA LYS A 237 -19.19 -0.89 6.20
C LYS A 237 -18.52 -2.11 5.59
N SER A 238 -17.85 -1.92 4.45
CA SER A 238 -17.04 -2.97 3.82
C SER A 238 -15.70 -3.12 4.54
N GLY A 239 -15.27 -4.36 4.78
CA GLY A 239 -14.02 -4.65 5.47
C GLY A 239 -13.35 -5.96 5.07
N ILE A 240 -12.06 -6.06 5.39
CA ILE A 240 -11.24 -7.26 5.17
C ILE A 240 -10.63 -7.69 6.51
N ILE A 241 -10.68 -8.99 6.81
CA ILE A 241 -10.11 -9.57 8.02
C ILE A 241 -9.05 -10.60 7.61
N TYR A 242 -7.79 -10.36 7.94
CA TYR A 242 -6.69 -11.27 7.64
C TYR A 242 -6.41 -12.23 8.78
N CYS A 243 -6.28 -13.53 8.45
CA CYS A 243 -5.88 -14.61 9.36
C CYS A 243 -4.75 -15.43 8.75
N ASN A 244 -3.88 -16.02 9.59
CA ASN A 244 -2.69 -16.76 9.14
C ASN A 244 -2.96 -18.19 8.67
N SER A 245 -4.15 -18.76 8.89
CA SER A 245 -4.48 -20.12 8.47
C SER A 245 -5.86 -20.24 7.84
N ARG A 246 -6.00 -21.21 6.92
CA ARG A 246 -7.27 -21.52 6.22
C ARG A 246 -8.39 -21.87 7.20
N ALA A 247 -8.12 -22.76 8.15
CA ALA A 247 -9.09 -23.18 9.17
C ALA A 247 -9.59 -21.99 10.01
N LYS A 248 -8.69 -21.05 10.37
CA LYS A 248 -9.07 -19.85 11.12
C LYS A 248 -9.90 -18.88 10.28
N VAL A 249 -9.63 -18.79 8.97
CA VAL A 249 -10.44 -18.01 8.03
C VAL A 249 -11.86 -18.55 7.98
N GLU A 250 -12.03 -19.86 7.79
CA GLU A 250 -13.34 -20.51 7.73
C GLU A 250 -14.12 -20.38 9.06
N ASP A 251 -13.48 -20.68 10.20
CA ASP A 251 -14.11 -20.54 11.52
C ASP A 251 -14.53 -19.09 11.80
N THR A 252 -13.67 -18.12 11.49
CA THR A 252 -13.96 -16.69 11.70
C THR A 252 -15.12 -16.22 10.81
N ALA A 253 -15.15 -16.61 9.53
CA ALA A 253 -16.23 -16.29 8.62
C ALA A 253 -17.57 -16.88 9.10
N ALA A 254 -17.58 -18.16 9.49
CA ALA A 254 -18.77 -18.83 10.01
C ALA A 254 -19.31 -18.16 11.28
N ARG A 255 -18.43 -17.73 12.20
CA ARG A 255 -18.83 -17.00 13.43
C ARG A 255 -19.47 -15.64 13.12
N LEU A 256 -18.96 -14.93 12.12
CA LEU A 256 -19.54 -13.67 11.66
C LEU A 256 -20.91 -13.88 11.02
N GLN A 257 -21.05 -14.91 10.16
CA GLN A 257 -22.31 -15.27 9.52
C GLN A 257 -23.37 -15.64 10.57
N ASN A 258 -23.01 -16.44 11.59
CA ASN A 258 -23.89 -16.83 12.70
C ASN A 258 -24.36 -15.63 13.55
N ARG A 259 -23.68 -14.46 13.43
CA ARG A 259 -24.08 -13.19 14.07
C ARG A 259 -24.80 -12.25 13.12
N GLY A 260 -25.18 -12.74 11.92
CA GLY A 260 -25.94 -11.99 10.92
C GLY A 260 -25.12 -10.96 10.12
N PHE A 261 -23.79 -11.14 10.03
CA PHE A 261 -22.96 -10.35 9.13
C PHE A 261 -22.87 -11.00 7.74
N SER A 262 -22.91 -10.17 6.68
CA SER A 262 -22.60 -10.60 5.32
C SER A 262 -21.09 -10.80 5.19
N ALA A 263 -20.61 -12.01 5.46
CA ALA A 263 -19.20 -12.36 5.49
C ALA A 263 -18.92 -13.64 4.68
N ALA A 264 -17.75 -13.77 4.05
CA ALA A 264 -17.31 -14.98 3.39
C ALA A 264 -15.83 -15.26 3.61
N ALA A 265 -15.45 -16.54 3.56
CA ALA A 265 -14.07 -17.00 3.62
C ALA A 265 -13.40 -16.88 2.24
N TYR A 266 -12.10 -16.52 2.22
CA TYR A 266 -11.28 -16.50 1.00
C TYR A 266 -9.86 -16.99 1.29
N HIS A 267 -9.43 -18.06 0.64
CA HIS A 267 -8.05 -18.58 0.73
C HIS A 267 -7.72 -19.47 -0.48
N ALA A 268 -6.43 -19.71 -0.70
CA ALA A 268 -5.94 -20.47 -1.86
C ALA A 268 -6.41 -21.93 -1.93
N GLY A 269 -6.95 -22.49 -0.84
CA GLY A 269 -7.54 -23.83 -0.81
C GLY A 269 -8.96 -23.93 -1.36
N LEU A 270 -9.64 -22.80 -1.60
CA LEU A 270 -10.96 -22.77 -2.24
C LEU A 270 -10.82 -22.95 -3.75
N GLU A 271 -11.83 -23.55 -4.37
CA GLU A 271 -11.91 -23.68 -5.82
C GLU A 271 -11.94 -22.32 -6.52
N ASN A 272 -11.42 -22.26 -7.74
CA ASN A 272 -11.27 -21.00 -8.48
C ASN A 272 -12.60 -20.26 -8.67
N HIS A 273 -13.70 -20.99 -8.95
CA HIS A 273 -15.02 -20.40 -9.14
C HIS A 273 -15.57 -19.80 -7.85
N ILE A 274 -15.34 -20.43 -6.68
CA ILE A 274 -15.76 -19.89 -5.38
C ILE A 274 -14.97 -18.61 -5.06
N ARG A 275 -13.66 -18.61 -5.33
CA ARG A 275 -12.84 -17.42 -5.14
C ARG A 275 -13.28 -16.26 -6.03
N ALA A 276 -13.60 -16.54 -7.28
CA ALA A 276 -14.11 -15.54 -8.22
C ALA A 276 -15.46 -14.97 -7.75
N ASP A 277 -16.39 -15.82 -7.31
CA ASP A 277 -17.70 -15.42 -6.80
C ASP A 277 -17.61 -14.53 -5.55
N VAL A 278 -16.77 -14.91 -4.56
CA VAL A 278 -16.54 -14.11 -3.35
C VAL A 278 -15.93 -12.75 -3.69
N GLN A 279 -14.96 -12.72 -4.58
CA GLN A 279 -14.32 -11.48 -5.02
C GLN A 279 -15.32 -10.58 -5.74
N GLU A 280 -16.11 -11.12 -6.66
CA GLU A 280 -17.11 -10.39 -7.41
C GLU A 280 -18.19 -9.80 -6.47
N LYS A 281 -18.77 -10.63 -5.57
CA LYS A 281 -19.76 -10.17 -4.59
C LYS A 281 -19.20 -9.08 -3.68
N PHE A 282 -17.92 -9.16 -3.27
CA PHE A 282 -17.28 -8.13 -2.48
C PHE A 282 -17.10 -6.83 -3.27
N GLN A 283 -16.70 -6.91 -4.53
CA GLN A 283 -16.57 -5.73 -5.41
C GLN A 283 -17.90 -5.06 -5.70
N ARG A 284 -18.99 -5.83 -5.80
CA ARG A 284 -20.36 -5.35 -6.06
C ARG A 284 -21.13 -4.87 -4.84
N ASP A 285 -20.52 -4.82 -3.66
CA ASP A 285 -21.16 -4.50 -2.38
C ASP A 285 -22.22 -5.53 -1.91
N ASP A 286 -22.33 -6.71 -2.54
CA ASP A 286 -23.23 -7.79 -2.12
C ASP A 286 -22.69 -8.54 -0.90
N LEU A 287 -21.37 -8.51 -0.73
CA LEU A 287 -20.65 -9.03 0.41
C LEU A 287 -19.95 -7.89 1.14
N GLN A 288 -20.20 -7.76 2.45
CA GLN A 288 -19.62 -6.67 3.25
C GLN A 288 -18.22 -7.01 3.79
N ILE A 289 -17.99 -8.25 4.20
CA ILE A 289 -16.77 -8.64 4.89
C ILE A 289 -16.15 -9.85 4.22
N VAL A 290 -14.87 -9.76 3.87
CA VAL A 290 -14.08 -10.92 3.46
C VAL A 290 -13.12 -11.28 4.60
N VAL A 291 -13.19 -12.53 5.06
CA VAL A 291 -12.19 -13.10 5.96
C VAL A 291 -11.21 -13.90 5.13
N ALA A 292 -9.93 -13.58 5.17
CA ALA A 292 -8.99 -14.12 4.19
C ALA A 292 -7.60 -14.43 4.77
N THR A 293 -6.88 -15.30 4.06
CA THR A 293 -5.41 -15.32 4.14
C THR A 293 -4.82 -14.25 3.22
N VAL A 294 -3.50 -14.10 3.22
CA VAL A 294 -2.76 -13.24 2.27
C VAL A 294 -3.10 -13.50 0.79
N ALA A 295 -3.74 -14.64 0.47
CA ALA A 295 -4.22 -14.94 -0.88
C ALA A 295 -5.31 -13.96 -1.38
N PHE A 296 -6.03 -13.27 -0.48
CA PHE A 296 -6.91 -12.13 -0.81
C PHE A 296 -6.08 -10.86 -0.75
N GLY A 297 -5.18 -10.75 -1.71
CA GLY A 297 -4.13 -9.76 -1.71
C GLY A 297 -4.17 -8.87 -2.94
N MET A 298 -3.08 -8.87 -3.71
CA MET A 298 -2.97 -8.09 -4.94
C MET A 298 -4.18 -8.32 -5.84
N GLY A 299 -4.65 -7.28 -6.53
CA GLY A 299 -5.84 -7.36 -7.41
C GLY A 299 -7.17 -6.92 -6.78
N ILE A 300 -7.22 -6.59 -5.50
CA ILE A 300 -8.42 -6.02 -4.89
C ILE A 300 -8.35 -4.50 -4.97
N ASN A 301 -9.16 -3.92 -5.86
CA ASN A 301 -9.17 -2.47 -6.11
C ASN A 301 -10.47 -1.77 -5.65
N LYS A 302 -11.17 -2.34 -4.67
CA LYS A 302 -12.37 -1.75 -4.07
C LYS A 302 -12.01 -0.49 -3.28
N PRO A 303 -12.47 0.73 -3.68
CA PRO A 303 -12.04 1.98 -3.06
C PRO A 303 -12.66 2.21 -1.67
N ASN A 304 -13.87 1.71 -1.44
CA ASN A 304 -14.69 1.97 -0.26
C ASN A 304 -14.52 0.93 0.87
N VAL A 305 -13.38 0.28 0.99
CA VAL A 305 -13.04 -0.55 2.17
C VAL A 305 -12.81 0.39 3.36
N ARG A 306 -13.63 0.26 4.40
CA ARG A 306 -13.58 1.15 5.57
C ARG A 306 -12.75 0.62 6.73
N PHE A 307 -12.51 -0.69 6.79
CA PHE A 307 -11.62 -1.26 7.78
C PHE A 307 -10.84 -2.48 7.25
N VAL A 308 -9.63 -2.61 7.73
CA VAL A 308 -8.80 -3.80 7.56
C VAL A 308 -8.38 -4.28 8.94
N VAL A 309 -8.66 -5.54 9.24
CA VAL A 309 -8.30 -6.19 10.49
C VAL A 309 -7.23 -7.23 10.24
N HIS A 310 -6.12 -7.15 10.95
CA HIS A 310 -5.18 -8.26 11.10
C HIS A 310 -5.52 -9.00 12.38
N PHE A 311 -6.23 -10.09 12.24
CA PHE A 311 -6.59 -10.94 13.37
C PHE A 311 -5.39 -11.77 13.86
N ASP A 312 -4.40 -11.93 13.00
CA ASP A 312 -3.06 -12.43 13.31
C ASP A 312 -2.02 -11.45 12.75
N ILE A 313 -0.89 -11.37 13.43
CA ILE A 313 0.21 -10.49 13.01
C ILE A 313 0.79 -10.95 11.66
N PRO A 314 0.98 -10.06 10.69
CA PRO A 314 1.64 -10.38 9.43
C PRO A 314 3.15 -10.62 9.62
N ARG A 315 3.79 -11.21 8.61
CA ARG A 315 5.21 -11.60 8.70
C ARG A 315 6.19 -10.44 8.59
N ASN A 316 5.77 -9.33 7.98
CA ASN A 316 6.61 -8.15 7.76
C ASN A 316 5.77 -6.88 7.65
N ILE A 317 6.41 -5.73 7.77
CA ILE A 317 5.79 -4.41 7.69
C ILE A 317 5.29 -4.10 6.28
N GLU A 318 5.98 -4.55 5.24
CA GLU A 318 5.61 -4.30 3.85
C GLU A 318 4.25 -4.94 3.52
N SER A 319 4.06 -6.21 3.90
CA SER A 319 2.76 -6.89 3.78
C SER A 319 1.68 -6.18 4.59
N TYR A 320 1.98 -5.83 5.85
CA TYR A 320 1.06 -5.07 6.70
C TYR A 320 0.66 -3.74 6.05
N TYR A 321 1.62 -2.99 5.50
CA TYR A 321 1.37 -1.72 4.83
C TYR A 321 0.54 -1.90 3.54
N GLN A 322 0.85 -2.89 2.72
CA GLN A 322 0.07 -3.19 1.51
C GLN A 322 -1.37 -3.61 1.83
N GLU A 323 -1.54 -4.47 2.84
CA GLU A 323 -2.86 -4.99 3.25
C GLU A 323 -3.70 -3.90 3.89
N THR A 324 -3.14 -3.10 4.80
CA THR A 324 -3.84 -1.92 5.37
C THR A 324 -4.09 -0.84 4.33
N GLY A 325 -3.21 -0.70 3.33
CA GLY A 325 -3.34 0.23 2.22
C GLY A 325 -4.55 -0.03 1.30
N ARG A 326 -5.24 -1.18 1.46
CA ARG A 326 -6.52 -1.48 0.79
C ARG A 326 -7.66 -0.64 1.34
N ALA A 327 -7.54 -0.19 2.59
CA ALA A 327 -8.53 0.68 3.21
C ALA A 327 -8.49 2.11 2.66
N GLY A 328 -9.65 2.72 2.46
CA GLY A 328 -9.78 4.14 2.14
C GLY A 328 -9.03 4.60 0.89
N ARG A 329 -9.06 3.84 -0.21
CA ARG A 329 -8.41 4.23 -1.47
C ARG A 329 -9.06 5.45 -2.13
N ASP A 330 -10.30 5.72 -1.78
CA ASP A 330 -11.07 6.92 -2.16
C ASP A 330 -10.70 8.17 -1.33
N GLY A 331 -9.73 8.07 -0.41
CA GLY A 331 -9.29 9.16 0.46
C GLY A 331 -10.17 9.35 1.71
N LEU A 332 -11.30 8.65 1.81
CA LEU A 332 -12.18 8.74 2.96
C LEU A 332 -11.61 8.03 4.20
N PRO A 333 -12.02 8.42 5.42
CA PRO A 333 -11.57 7.81 6.66
C PRO A 333 -11.75 6.30 6.68
N ALA A 334 -10.69 5.61 7.07
CA ALA A 334 -10.67 4.16 7.22
C ALA A 334 -9.82 3.76 8.44
N GLU A 335 -9.96 2.51 8.88
CA GLU A 335 -9.26 2.01 10.07
C GLU A 335 -8.49 0.73 9.77
N ALA A 336 -7.26 0.63 10.27
CA ALA A 336 -6.42 -0.56 10.28
C ALA A 336 -6.28 -1.04 11.72
N MET A 337 -6.85 -2.22 12.04
CA MET A 337 -6.83 -2.81 13.38
C MET A 337 -5.89 -4.03 13.39
N LEU A 338 -4.89 -4.00 14.24
CA LEU A 338 -4.00 -5.14 14.48
C LEU A 338 -4.32 -5.79 15.84
N PHE A 339 -4.68 -7.06 15.83
CA PHE A 339 -4.75 -7.88 17.03
C PHE A 339 -3.39 -8.51 17.29
N TYR A 340 -2.82 -8.27 18.47
CA TYR A 340 -1.46 -8.68 18.81
C TYR A 340 -1.41 -9.57 20.04
N ASP A 341 -0.63 -10.66 19.93
CA ASP A 341 -0.23 -11.51 21.04
C ASP A 341 1.27 -11.86 20.86
N PRO A 342 2.12 -11.68 21.86
CA PRO A 342 3.52 -12.14 21.81
C PRO A 342 3.69 -13.62 21.43
N ALA A 343 2.71 -14.47 21.74
CA ALA A 343 2.71 -15.88 21.36
C ALA A 343 2.65 -16.08 19.83
N ASP A 344 1.97 -15.20 19.09
CA ASP A 344 1.96 -15.24 17.62
C ASP A 344 3.36 -15.01 17.06
N MET A 345 4.12 -14.08 17.63
CA MET A 345 5.50 -13.82 17.25
C MET A 345 6.42 -15.01 17.52
N ALA A 346 6.24 -15.65 18.69
CA ALA A 346 7.01 -16.83 19.05
C ALA A 346 6.74 -18.01 18.08
N TRP A 347 5.49 -18.17 17.67
CA TRP A 347 5.10 -19.16 16.66
C TRP A 347 5.71 -18.88 15.28
N LEU A 348 5.63 -17.63 14.80
CA LEU A 348 6.21 -17.23 13.51
C LEU A 348 7.74 -17.41 13.49
N ARG A 349 8.44 -17.12 14.60
CA ARG A 349 9.89 -17.36 14.71
C ARG A 349 10.22 -18.83 14.59
N ARG A 350 9.48 -19.73 15.24
CA ARG A 350 9.66 -21.19 15.11
C ARG A 350 9.47 -21.65 13.67
N CYS A 351 8.41 -21.15 12.98
CA CYS A 351 8.21 -21.47 11.56
C CYS A 351 9.37 -21.00 10.66
N LEU A 352 10.08 -19.93 11.02
CA LEU A 352 11.26 -19.50 10.30
C LEU A 352 12.47 -20.39 10.59
N GLU A 353 12.63 -20.87 11.83
CA GLU A 353 13.74 -21.74 12.23
C GLU A 353 13.71 -23.11 11.54
N GLU A 354 12.54 -23.56 11.09
CA GLU A 354 12.36 -24.79 10.30
C GLU A 354 12.86 -24.66 8.84
N LYS A 355 13.14 -23.43 8.37
CA LYS A 355 13.64 -23.18 7.01
C LYS A 355 15.16 -23.42 6.92
N PRO A 356 15.68 -23.77 5.71
CA PRO A 356 17.12 -23.89 5.48
C PRO A 356 17.86 -22.59 5.85
N GLN A 357 19.04 -22.73 6.45
CA GLN A 357 19.90 -21.60 6.78
C GLN A 357 20.39 -20.90 5.51
N GLY A 358 20.41 -19.57 5.49
CA GLY A 358 20.90 -18.78 4.37
C GLY A 358 20.53 -17.30 4.50
N GLN A 359 21.06 -16.49 3.62
CA GLN A 359 20.85 -15.03 3.62
C GLN A 359 19.37 -14.65 3.58
N LEU A 360 18.53 -15.39 2.86
CA LEU A 360 17.10 -15.17 2.78
C LEU A 360 16.40 -15.33 4.15
N LEU A 361 16.83 -16.34 4.95
CA LEU A 361 16.30 -16.55 6.29
C LEU A 361 16.64 -15.38 7.23
N ASP A 362 17.85 -14.83 7.12
CA ASP A 362 18.26 -13.68 7.94
C ASP A 362 17.43 -12.43 7.60
N ILE A 363 17.11 -12.23 6.32
CA ILE A 363 16.22 -11.16 5.85
C ILE A 363 14.82 -11.34 6.41
N GLU A 364 14.22 -12.53 6.26
CA GLU A 364 12.88 -12.83 6.78
C GLU A 364 12.80 -12.65 8.31
N ARG A 365 13.85 -13.10 9.03
CA ARG A 365 13.96 -12.91 10.49
C ARG A 365 14.01 -11.43 10.87
N HIS A 366 14.79 -10.63 10.13
CA HIS A 366 14.87 -9.18 10.35
C HIS A 366 13.51 -8.51 10.13
N LYS A 367 12.85 -8.79 9.00
CA LYS A 367 11.53 -8.24 8.66
C LYS A 367 10.47 -8.63 9.69
N LEU A 368 10.48 -9.88 10.16
CA LEU A 368 9.58 -10.33 11.23
C LEU A 368 9.85 -9.58 12.54
N ASN A 369 11.12 -9.36 12.90
CA ASN A 369 11.47 -8.61 14.11
C ASN A 369 11.05 -7.13 14.01
N ALA A 370 11.14 -6.51 12.82
CA ALA A 370 10.63 -5.16 12.59
C ALA A 370 9.12 -5.08 12.78
N MET A 371 8.37 -6.08 12.28
CA MET A 371 6.91 -6.16 12.50
C MET A 371 6.55 -6.34 13.98
N GLY A 372 7.29 -7.16 14.72
CA GLY A 372 7.12 -7.28 16.17
C GLY A 372 7.44 -5.96 16.90
N ALA A 373 8.50 -5.27 16.49
CA ALA A 373 8.85 -3.96 17.04
C ALA A 373 7.77 -2.91 16.76
N PHE A 374 7.15 -2.93 15.58
CA PHE A 374 5.99 -2.08 15.28
C PHE A 374 4.80 -2.39 16.20
N ALA A 375 4.48 -3.66 16.41
CA ALA A 375 3.38 -4.06 17.29
C ALA A 375 3.62 -3.64 18.75
N GLU A 376 4.85 -3.75 19.24
CA GLU A 376 5.24 -3.39 20.61
C GLU A 376 5.60 -1.89 20.77
N ALA A 377 5.56 -1.10 19.68
CA ALA A 377 5.96 0.29 19.71
C ALA A 377 5.10 1.12 20.66
N GLN A 378 5.76 1.97 21.43
CA GLN A 378 5.15 2.97 22.32
C GLN A 378 5.24 4.39 21.73
N THR A 379 5.67 4.49 20.47
CA THR A 379 5.71 5.69 19.65
C THR A 379 4.58 5.66 18.62
N CYS A 380 4.29 6.80 18.00
CA CYS A 380 3.26 6.93 16.97
C CYS A 380 3.40 5.83 15.91
N ARG A 381 2.34 5.04 15.69
CA ARG A 381 2.32 3.93 14.71
C ARG A 381 2.72 4.39 13.32
N ARG A 382 2.23 5.56 12.90
CA ARG A 382 2.53 6.12 11.59
C ARG A 382 4.01 6.51 11.46
N LEU A 383 4.61 7.10 12.50
CA LEU A 383 6.05 7.36 12.52
C LEU A 383 6.86 6.08 12.32
N VAL A 384 6.50 5.00 13.02
CA VAL A 384 7.18 3.71 12.87
C VAL A 384 7.12 3.21 11.44
N LEU A 385 5.95 3.30 10.79
CA LEU A 385 5.78 2.88 9.40
C LEU A 385 6.59 3.75 8.43
N LEU A 386 6.49 5.08 8.55
CA LEU A 386 7.14 6.01 7.63
C LEU A 386 8.67 5.94 7.76
N ASN A 387 9.19 5.85 8.98
CA ASN A 387 10.62 5.74 9.22
C ASN A 387 11.17 4.36 8.81
N TYR A 388 10.37 3.29 8.88
CA TYR A 388 10.74 2.01 8.30
C TYR A 388 10.99 2.11 6.79
N PHE A 389 10.20 2.92 6.07
CA PHE A 389 10.38 3.19 4.64
C PHE A 389 11.38 4.33 4.33
N GLY A 390 12.05 4.89 5.34
CA GLY A 390 13.14 5.86 5.19
C GLY A 390 12.69 7.33 5.10
N GLU A 391 11.44 7.69 5.47
CA GLU A 391 10.99 9.09 5.35
C GLU A 391 11.58 10.05 6.39
N GLY A 392 12.16 9.55 7.49
CA GLY A 392 12.80 10.38 8.52
C GLY A 392 11.86 11.34 9.25
N ARG A 393 10.57 11.05 9.31
CA ARG A 393 9.56 11.88 9.98
C ARG A 393 9.70 11.80 11.49
N GLN A 394 9.48 12.92 12.19
CA GLN A 394 9.58 13.01 13.65
C GLN A 394 8.25 13.43 14.32
N GLU A 395 7.34 14.05 13.60
CA GLU A 395 6.07 14.53 14.15
C GLU A 395 5.01 13.43 14.28
N PRO A 396 4.37 13.29 15.46
CA PRO A 396 3.28 12.35 15.67
C PRO A 396 2.07 12.64 14.77
N CYS A 397 1.31 11.59 14.42
CA CYS A 397 0.18 11.75 13.50
C CYS A 397 -1.12 12.27 14.16
N GLY A 398 -1.23 12.25 15.47
CA GLY A 398 -2.45 12.63 16.20
C GLY A 398 -3.65 11.68 16.02
N ASN A 399 -3.52 10.61 15.23
CA ASN A 399 -4.65 9.78 14.80
C ASN A 399 -4.44 8.25 14.95
N CYS A 400 -3.42 7.78 15.64
CA CYS A 400 -3.25 6.36 15.98
C CYS A 400 -3.57 6.09 17.45
N ASP A 401 -3.66 4.82 17.84
CA ASP A 401 -3.90 4.41 19.23
C ASP A 401 -2.95 5.07 20.22
N VAL A 402 -1.64 5.10 19.89
CA VAL A 402 -0.60 5.70 20.74
C VAL A 402 -0.75 7.22 20.85
N CYS A 403 -1.15 7.91 19.78
CA CYS A 403 -1.37 9.36 19.82
C CYS A 403 -2.65 9.74 20.58
N LEU A 404 -3.66 8.89 20.54
CA LEU A 404 -4.96 9.12 21.20
C LEU A 404 -4.94 8.77 22.71
N ASP A 405 -4.12 7.78 23.09
CA ASP A 405 -3.85 7.39 24.49
C ASP A 405 -2.35 7.20 24.69
N PRO A 406 -1.58 8.31 24.80
CA PRO A 406 -0.12 8.26 24.81
C PRO A 406 0.40 7.55 26.09
N PRO A 407 1.49 6.76 25.97
CA PRO A 407 2.14 6.17 27.11
C PRO A 407 2.74 7.26 28.01
N LYS A 408 2.99 6.92 29.29
CA LYS A 408 3.77 7.80 30.16
C LYS A 408 5.14 8.05 29.55
N GLN A 409 5.54 9.30 29.54
CA GLN A 409 6.83 9.75 29.00
C GLN A 409 7.73 10.26 30.12
N TYR A 410 9.03 10.28 29.84
CA TYR A 410 10.05 10.88 30.68
C TYR A 410 11.10 11.58 29.80
N ASP A 411 11.90 12.46 30.40
CA ASP A 411 13.05 13.06 29.71
C ASP A 411 14.08 11.94 29.40
N GLY A 412 14.05 11.48 28.16
CA GLY A 412 14.87 10.38 27.65
C GLY A 412 16.19 10.82 27.01
N LEU A 413 16.51 12.12 27.02
CA LEU A 413 17.68 12.65 26.31
C LEU A 413 18.98 11.94 26.72
N MET A 414 19.21 11.73 28.02
CA MET A 414 20.43 11.07 28.48
C MET A 414 20.52 9.62 28.06
N ASP A 415 19.43 8.87 28.10
CA ASP A 415 19.39 7.49 27.64
C ASP A 415 19.59 7.40 26.13
N ALA A 416 18.97 8.28 25.37
CA ALA A 416 19.18 8.41 23.94
C ALA A 416 20.65 8.69 23.59
N ARG A 417 21.27 9.64 24.27
CA ARG A 417 22.69 9.98 24.08
C ARG A 417 23.61 8.81 24.39
N LYS A 418 23.38 8.09 25.50
CA LYS A 418 24.14 6.87 25.84
C LYS A 418 24.02 5.83 24.73
N ALA A 419 22.81 5.53 24.25
CA ALA A 419 22.57 4.56 23.21
C ALA A 419 23.19 4.97 21.86
N LEU A 420 22.92 6.18 21.37
CA LEU A 420 23.45 6.69 20.09
C LEU A 420 24.98 6.82 20.12
N SER A 421 25.57 7.28 21.24
CA SER A 421 27.03 7.33 21.41
C SER A 421 27.66 5.95 21.35
N THR A 422 27.00 4.94 21.92
CA THR A 422 27.49 3.57 21.87
C THR A 422 27.45 3.03 20.45
N ILE A 423 26.35 3.22 19.72
CA ILE A 423 26.23 2.86 18.29
C ILE A 423 27.36 3.50 17.48
N TYR A 424 27.62 4.79 17.69
CA TYR A 424 28.70 5.51 17.02
C TYR A 424 30.10 4.91 17.34
N ARG A 425 30.40 4.69 18.63
CA ARG A 425 31.70 4.23 19.10
C ARG A 425 32.04 2.81 18.73
N VAL A 426 31.04 1.94 18.49
CA VAL A 426 31.25 0.60 17.94
C VAL A 426 31.26 0.60 16.39
N ASN A 427 31.54 1.77 15.78
CA ASN A 427 31.68 2.00 14.34
C ASN A 427 30.42 1.63 13.51
N GLN A 428 29.24 1.63 14.12
CA GLN A 428 27.96 1.38 13.43
C GLN A 428 27.93 0.03 12.66
N ARG A 429 28.62 -1.00 13.20
CA ARG A 429 28.79 -2.32 12.56
C ARG A 429 28.11 -3.46 13.30
N PHE A 430 27.44 -3.17 14.40
CA PHE A 430 26.87 -4.20 15.28
C PHE A 430 25.38 -4.03 15.45
N GLY A 431 24.70 -5.17 15.58
CA GLY A 431 23.26 -5.20 15.85
C GLY A 431 22.91 -4.82 17.29
N MET A 432 21.60 -4.68 17.54
CA MET A 432 21.04 -4.18 18.81
C MET A 432 21.55 -4.97 20.04
N GLY A 433 21.54 -6.29 20.00
CA GLY A 433 21.98 -7.11 21.13
C GLY A 433 23.40 -6.79 21.59
N TYR A 434 24.32 -6.69 20.64
CA TYR A 434 25.73 -6.35 20.93
C TYR A 434 25.89 -4.94 21.52
N VAL A 435 25.17 -3.97 20.96
CA VAL A 435 25.19 -2.58 21.49
C VAL A 435 24.68 -2.54 22.92
N VAL A 436 23.61 -3.29 23.25
CA VAL A 436 23.10 -3.41 24.61
C VAL A 436 24.10 -4.09 25.54
N GLU A 437 24.82 -5.12 25.09
CA GLU A 437 25.87 -5.76 25.86
C GLU A 437 27.01 -4.79 26.20
N VAL A 438 27.45 -3.97 25.25
CA VAL A 438 28.47 -2.92 25.48
C VAL A 438 27.95 -1.87 26.46
N LEU A 439 26.73 -1.37 26.27
CA LEU A 439 26.07 -0.40 27.17
C LEU A 439 26.03 -0.90 28.61
N ARG A 440 25.73 -2.18 28.81
CA ARG A 440 25.62 -2.80 30.13
C ARG A 440 26.94 -3.27 30.71
N GLY A 441 28.03 -3.22 29.94
CA GLY A 441 29.33 -3.67 30.36
C GLY A 441 29.41 -5.19 30.52
N ALA A 442 28.84 -5.93 29.57
CA ALA A 442 28.88 -7.38 29.56
C ALA A 442 30.31 -7.91 29.37
N ASN A 443 30.75 -8.77 30.26
CA ASN A 443 32.08 -9.36 30.20
C ASN A 443 32.09 -10.66 29.35
N ASN A 444 32.10 -10.51 28.02
CA ASN A 444 32.21 -11.64 27.11
C ASN A 444 33.47 -11.56 26.22
N GLN A 445 33.84 -12.71 25.63
CA GLN A 445 35.04 -12.82 24.82
C GLN A 445 35.02 -11.89 23.61
N ARG A 446 33.90 -11.79 22.92
CA ARG A 446 33.73 -10.99 21.70
C ARG A 446 33.97 -9.49 21.94
N ILE A 447 33.50 -8.94 23.07
CA ILE A 447 33.69 -7.52 23.42
C ILE A 447 35.18 -7.24 23.68
N ARG A 448 35.88 -8.17 24.35
CA ARG A 448 37.32 -8.04 24.62
C ARG A 448 38.18 -8.16 23.35
N GLU A 449 37.87 -9.09 22.48
CA GLU A 449 38.58 -9.28 21.20
C GLU A 449 38.42 -8.04 20.30
N MET A 450 37.25 -7.37 20.33
CA MET A 450 37.02 -6.13 19.60
C MET A 450 37.57 -4.89 20.31
N GLY A 451 38.08 -5.02 21.53
CA GLY A 451 38.61 -3.92 22.34
C GLY A 451 37.52 -2.93 22.82
N HIS A 452 36.24 -3.32 22.75
CA HIS A 452 35.13 -2.45 23.12
C HIS A 452 34.92 -2.34 24.64
N ASP A 453 35.54 -3.18 25.43
CA ASP A 453 35.66 -3.07 26.90
C ASP A 453 36.45 -1.83 27.34
N LYS A 454 37.27 -1.25 26.44
CA LYS A 454 38.08 -0.03 26.69
C LYS A 454 37.40 1.25 26.23
N LEU A 455 36.23 1.17 25.61
CA LEU A 455 35.51 2.35 25.14
C LEU A 455 34.91 3.14 26.31
N PRO A 456 34.88 4.48 26.23
CA PRO A 456 34.24 5.32 27.26
C PRO A 456 32.75 5.01 27.48
N VAL A 457 32.11 4.36 26.50
CA VAL A 457 30.70 3.96 26.52
C VAL A 457 30.47 2.57 27.10
N TYR A 458 31.51 1.84 27.44
CA TYR A 458 31.38 0.52 28.04
C TYR A 458 30.85 0.59 29.47
N GLY A 459 29.71 -0.03 29.69
CA GLY A 459 29.06 -0.10 31.00
C GLY A 459 28.40 1.18 31.50
N ILE A 460 28.25 2.23 30.67
CA ILE A 460 27.59 3.48 31.08
C ILE A 460 26.08 3.32 31.31
N GLY A 461 25.50 2.20 30.91
CA GLY A 461 24.10 1.83 31.04
C GLY A 461 23.84 0.64 31.97
N ARG A 462 24.81 0.23 32.80
CA ARG A 462 24.68 -0.99 33.63
C ARG A 462 23.58 -0.97 34.68
N GLU A 463 23.13 0.23 35.06
CA GLU A 463 22.05 0.43 36.04
C GLU A 463 20.66 0.01 35.51
N GLN A 464 20.50 -0.01 34.19
CA GLN A 464 19.24 -0.36 33.55
C GLN A 464 19.24 -1.81 33.04
N SER A 465 18.04 -2.39 32.90
CA SER A 465 17.87 -3.76 32.40
C SER A 465 18.20 -3.87 30.92
N HIS A 466 18.38 -5.10 30.44
CA HIS A 466 18.54 -5.39 29.02
C HIS A 466 17.30 -4.93 28.21
N GLU A 467 16.12 -5.22 28.72
CA GLU A 467 14.83 -4.89 28.13
C GLU A 467 14.63 -3.36 28.03
N HIS A 468 15.07 -2.61 29.05
CA HIS A 468 15.07 -1.16 29.02
C HIS A 468 15.86 -0.64 27.80
N TRP A 469 17.13 -1.05 27.64
CA TRP A 469 17.95 -0.58 26.51
C TRP A 469 17.43 -1.05 25.16
N VAL A 470 16.88 -2.24 25.05
CA VAL A 470 16.20 -2.72 23.84
C VAL A 470 15.02 -1.81 23.51
N SER A 471 14.21 -1.43 24.50
CA SER A 471 13.09 -0.50 24.30
C SER A 471 13.56 0.89 23.86
N ILE A 472 14.61 1.43 24.50
CA ILE A 472 15.17 2.73 24.11
C ILE A 472 15.70 2.72 22.68
N ILE A 473 16.50 1.73 22.30
CA ILE A 473 17.05 1.64 20.94
C ILE A 473 15.92 1.48 19.92
N ARG A 474 14.89 0.70 20.20
CA ARG A 474 13.70 0.59 19.34
C ARG A 474 12.99 1.93 19.16
N GLN A 475 12.79 2.68 20.26
CA GLN A 475 12.19 4.02 20.17
C GLN A 475 13.04 4.96 19.32
N LEU A 476 14.37 4.93 19.45
CA LEU A 476 15.28 5.73 18.63
C LEU A 476 15.22 5.36 17.14
N ILE A 477 15.04 4.08 16.82
CA ILE A 477 14.79 3.62 15.44
C ILE A 477 13.42 4.13 14.96
N HIS A 478 12.38 3.97 15.75
CA HIS A 478 11.02 4.40 15.42
C HIS A 478 10.89 5.91 15.24
N LEU A 479 11.69 6.68 15.97
CA LEU A 479 11.78 8.14 15.86
C LEU A 479 12.73 8.60 14.74
N GLY A 480 13.35 7.65 14.01
CA GLY A 480 14.21 7.97 12.89
C GLY A 480 15.63 8.45 13.24
N PHE A 481 16.08 8.32 14.50
CA PHE A 481 17.45 8.68 14.91
C PHE A 481 18.48 7.60 14.58
N ALA A 482 18.04 6.37 14.42
CA ALA A 482 18.87 5.25 13.98
C ALA A 482 18.11 4.36 13.00
N THR A 483 18.85 3.60 12.18
CA THR A 483 18.32 2.60 11.26
C THR A 483 19.02 1.27 11.47
N GLN A 484 18.43 0.19 10.94
CA GLN A 484 19.06 -1.14 10.92
C GLN A 484 19.38 -1.52 9.46
N ASN A 485 20.66 -1.71 9.17
CA ASN A 485 21.10 -2.17 7.85
C ASN A 485 21.05 -3.69 7.77
N ILE A 486 20.03 -4.21 7.05
CA ILE A 486 19.80 -5.66 6.90
C ILE A 486 20.97 -6.33 6.17
N ALA A 487 21.48 -5.70 5.11
CA ALA A 487 22.60 -6.24 4.32
C ALA A 487 23.89 -6.37 5.14
N GLN A 488 24.00 -5.67 6.26
CA GLN A 488 25.13 -5.74 7.20
C GLN A 488 24.74 -6.39 8.54
N HIS A 489 24.09 -7.54 8.50
CA HIS A 489 23.70 -8.31 9.69
C HIS A 489 22.89 -7.50 10.72
N SER A 490 21.97 -6.66 10.26
CA SER A 490 21.13 -5.78 11.10
C SER A 490 21.95 -4.80 11.97
N ALA A 491 23.08 -4.34 11.44
CA ALA A 491 23.89 -3.33 12.11
C ALA A 491 23.11 -2.04 12.31
N LEU A 492 23.27 -1.44 13.51
CA LEU A 492 22.68 -0.14 13.83
C LEU A 492 23.51 0.96 13.22
N GLN A 493 22.87 1.87 12.48
CA GLN A 493 23.48 3.04 11.87
C GLN A 493 22.74 4.30 12.31
N LEU A 494 23.48 5.39 12.54
CA LEU A 494 22.91 6.68 12.90
C LEU A 494 22.41 7.41 11.64
N THR A 495 21.29 8.13 11.80
CA THR A 495 20.82 9.08 10.79
C THR A 495 21.36 10.48 11.06
N GLU A 496 21.22 11.40 10.12
CA GLU A 496 21.55 12.82 10.33
C GLU A 496 20.73 13.44 11.47
N ALA A 497 19.50 12.96 11.70
CA ALA A 497 18.64 13.41 12.80
C ALA A 497 19.20 13.09 14.19
N ALA A 498 20.14 12.15 14.32
CA ALA A 498 20.79 11.83 15.59
C ALA A 498 21.75 12.92 16.09
N ARG A 499 22.26 13.79 15.19
CA ARG A 499 23.27 14.80 15.55
C ARG A 499 22.82 15.81 16.61
N PRO A 500 21.63 16.45 16.49
CA PRO A 500 21.12 17.35 17.52
C PRO A 500 20.94 16.66 18.88
N VAL A 501 20.47 15.39 18.88
CA VAL A 501 20.31 14.59 20.11
C VAL A 501 21.67 14.36 20.78
N LEU A 502 22.69 13.94 20.01
CA LEU A 502 24.04 13.71 20.52
C LEU A 502 24.66 14.97 21.11
N ARG A 503 24.39 16.13 20.52
CA ARG A 503 24.86 17.46 21.03
C ARG A 503 24.05 17.96 22.22
N GLY A 504 22.87 17.38 22.48
CA GLY A 504 21.98 17.85 23.53
C GLY A 504 21.21 19.13 23.16
N GLU A 505 21.04 19.38 21.86
CA GLU A 505 20.35 20.55 21.30
C GLU A 505 18.82 20.29 21.15
N LEU A 506 18.37 19.06 21.38
CA LEU A 506 16.98 18.65 21.23
C LEU A 506 16.45 18.08 22.55
N GLU A 507 15.31 18.58 23.03
CA GLU A 507 14.56 17.93 24.10
C GLU A 507 13.91 16.65 23.58
N LEU A 508 14.11 15.51 24.25
CA LEU A 508 13.62 14.22 23.79
C LEU A 508 12.83 13.52 24.88
N GLN A 509 11.53 13.39 24.65
CA GLN A 509 10.65 12.59 25.48
C GLN A 509 10.60 11.15 24.97
N LEU A 510 10.91 10.18 25.82
CA LEU A 510 10.79 8.76 25.54
C LEU A 510 9.70 8.12 26.40
N ALA A 511 9.03 7.12 25.84
CA ALA A 511 8.04 6.38 26.58
C ALA A 511 8.72 5.48 27.65
N VAL A 512 8.16 5.47 28.85
CA VAL A 512 8.56 4.52 29.90
C VAL A 512 8.28 3.10 29.40
N PRO A 513 9.28 2.19 29.38
CA PRO A 513 9.07 0.81 28.97
C PRO A 513 7.92 0.17 29.74
N ARG A 514 6.85 -0.28 29.05
CA ARG A 514 5.71 -0.93 29.70
C ARG A 514 6.05 -2.38 30.01
N VAL A 515 5.79 -2.78 31.25
CA VAL A 515 5.41 -4.14 31.56
C VAL A 515 3.91 -4.20 31.27
N ILE A 516 3.51 -5.03 30.32
CA ILE A 516 2.19 -5.05 29.66
C ILE A 516 1.06 -5.17 30.67
N ALA A 517 0.17 -4.19 30.75
CA ALA A 517 -1.10 -4.27 31.48
C ALA A 517 -2.23 -3.60 30.68
N LEU A 518 -3.31 -4.35 30.48
CA LEU A 518 -4.50 -4.02 29.69
C LEU A 518 -5.29 -2.82 30.25
N LYS A 519 -5.70 -1.88 29.38
CA LYS A 519 -6.67 -0.83 29.67
C LYS A 519 -7.84 -0.78 28.67
N PRO A 520 -9.04 -0.35 29.10
CA PRO A 520 -10.20 -0.22 28.23
C PRO A 520 -10.11 1.01 27.32
N ARG A 521 -10.77 0.92 26.17
CA ARG A 521 -10.77 1.82 25.00
C ARG A 521 -11.46 3.16 25.26
N VAL A 522 -10.91 4.27 24.77
CA VAL A 522 -11.52 5.61 24.75
C VAL A 522 -12.46 5.74 23.55
N ALA A 523 -13.65 6.34 23.74
CA ALA A 523 -14.68 6.51 22.73
C ALA A 523 -14.24 7.42 21.57
N GLN A 524 -14.67 7.07 20.35
CA GLN A 524 -14.33 7.76 19.12
C GLN A 524 -15.04 9.11 18.94
N LYS A 525 -14.31 10.12 18.47
CA LYS A 525 -14.91 11.28 17.78
C LYS A 525 -15.24 10.89 16.34
N SER A 526 -16.50 11.04 15.94
CA SER A 526 -16.93 10.83 14.57
C SER A 526 -16.36 11.93 13.66
N TYR A 527 -15.60 11.55 12.63
CA TYR A 527 -15.28 12.44 11.53
C TYR A 527 -16.50 12.49 10.60
N GLY A 528 -17.34 13.50 10.76
CA GLY A 528 -18.46 13.78 9.87
C GLY A 528 -18.07 14.91 8.90
N GLY A 529 -17.98 14.62 7.61
CA GLY A 529 -18.08 15.66 6.58
C GLY A 529 -19.46 16.34 6.64
N ASN A 530 -19.52 17.61 6.24
CA ASN A 530 -20.75 18.41 6.25
C ASN A 530 -21.54 18.18 4.93
N TYR A 531 -21.96 16.93 4.69
CA TYR A 531 -22.73 16.56 3.49
C TYR A 531 -24.10 16.00 3.87
N ASP A 532 -25.07 16.10 2.95
CA ASP A 532 -26.41 15.54 3.15
C ASP A 532 -26.37 14.01 3.13
N ARG A 533 -26.54 13.42 4.31
CA ARG A 533 -26.52 11.96 4.50
C ARG A 533 -27.70 11.24 3.86
N LYS A 534 -28.86 11.91 3.75
CA LYS A 534 -30.05 11.33 3.11
C LYS A 534 -29.83 11.28 1.60
N LEU A 535 -29.36 12.38 1.00
CA LEU A 535 -29.01 12.42 -0.41
C LEU A 535 -27.90 11.40 -0.73
N PHE A 536 -26.85 11.33 0.07
CA PHE A 536 -25.79 10.34 -0.13
C PHE A 536 -26.32 8.89 -0.13
N ALA A 537 -27.24 8.56 0.78
CA ALA A 537 -27.87 7.23 0.83
C ALA A 537 -28.69 6.94 -0.45
N LYS A 538 -29.43 7.92 -0.96
CA LYS A 538 -30.19 7.82 -2.23
C LYS A 538 -29.26 7.65 -3.43
N LEU A 539 -28.17 8.45 -3.51
CA LEU A 539 -27.16 8.34 -4.56
C LEU A 539 -26.47 6.97 -4.56
N ARG A 540 -26.16 6.40 -3.38
CA ARG A 540 -25.62 5.04 -3.28
C ARG A 540 -26.60 3.98 -3.78
N LYS A 541 -27.89 4.13 -3.49
CA LYS A 541 -28.94 3.21 -3.97
C LYS A 541 -29.06 3.27 -5.49
N LEU A 542 -29.10 4.47 -6.06
CA LEU A 542 -29.12 4.67 -7.51
C LEU A 542 -27.89 4.07 -8.18
N ARG A 543 -26.69 4.37 -7.65
CA ARG A 543 -25.44 3.79 -8.14
C ARG A 543 -25.49 2.27 -8.17
N LYS A 544 -25.99 1.63 -7.10
CA LYS A 544 -26.12 0.17 -7.04
C LYS A 544 -27.06 -0.36 -8.12
N ALA A 545 -28.21 0.27 -8.31
CA ALA A 545 -29.17 -0.13 -9.35
C ALA A 545 -28.57 -0.07 -10.76
N ILE A 546 -27.90 1.04 -11.11
CA ILE A 546 -27.22 1.19 -12.40
C ILE A 546 -26.09 0.15 -12.56
N ALA A 547 -25.30 -0.07 -11.50
CA ALA A 547 -24.20 -1.04 -11.53
C ALA A 547 -24.71 -2.48 -11.74
N ASP A 548 -25.84 -2.84 -11.12
CA ASP A 548 -26.46 -4.17 -11.30
C ASP A 548 -27.03 -4.34 -12.71
N GLU A 549 -27.67 -3.30 -13.29
CA GLU A 549 -28.18 -3.32 -14.66
C GLU A 549 -27.07 -3.45 -15.69
N GLU A 550 -25.98 -2.69 -15.51
CA GLU A 550 -24.81 -2.71 -16.41
C GLU A 550 -23.83 -3.87 -16.14
N ASN A 551 -24.11 -4.68 -15.13
CA ASN A 551 -23.26 -5.80 -14.71
C ASN A 551 -21.81 -5.40 -14.38
N ILE A 552 -21.63 -4.24 -13.73
CA ILE A 552 -20.32 -3.67 -13.33
C ILE A 552 -20.26 -3.41 -11.82
N PRO A 553 -19.06 -3.33 -11.21
CA PRO A 553 -18.93 -2.93 -9.82
C PRO A 553 -19.42 -1.49 -9.58
N PRO A 554 -20.10 -1.18 -8.45
CA PRO A 554 -20.67 0.15 -8.18
C PRO A 554 -19.65 1.30 -8.23
N TYR A 555 -18.42 1.07 -7.81
CA TYR A 555 -17.37 2.10 -7.83
C TYR A 555 -16.88 2.45 -9.26
N VAL A 556 -17.19 1.63 -10.26
CA VAL A 556 -16.90 1.95 -11.68
C VAL A 556 -17.82 3.04 -12.17
N VAL A 557 -19.09 3.08 -11.71
CA VAL A 557 -20.00 4.19 -11.95
C VAL A 557 -19.44 5.45 -11.28
N PHE A 558 -19.48 5.51 -9.95
CA PHE A 558 -18.84 6.57 -9.14
C PHE A 558 -18.36 6.00 -7.80
N ASN A 559 -17.21 6.46 -7.29
CA ASN A 559 -16.74 6.07 -5.97
C ASN A 559 -17.48 6.84 -4.86
N ASP A 560 -17.30 6.44 -3.58
CA ASP A 560 -18.00 7.08 -2.47
C ASP A 560 -17.57 8.55 -2.28
N ALA A 561 -16.31 8.91 -2.56
CA ALA A 561 -15.85 10.30 -2.46
C ALA A 561 -16.56 11.19 -3.48
N THR A 562 -16.72 10.73 -4.72
CA THR A 562 -17.50 11.42 -5.77
C THR A 562 -18.96 11.61 -5.34
N LEU A 563 -19.60 10.59 -4.75
CA LEU A 563 -20.99 10.72 -4.27
C LEU A 563 -21.13 11.68 -3.08
N ILE A 564 -20.14 11.73 -2.20
CA ILE A 564 -20.10 12.71 -1.11
C ILE A 564 -20.00 14.12 -1.67
N GLU A 565 -19.11 14.35 -2.63
CA GLU A 565 -18.95 15.65 -3.27
C GLU A 565 -20.23 16.07 -4.03
N MET A 566 -20.93 15.13 -4.69
CA MET A 566 -22.27 15.37 -5.26
C MET A 566 -23.29 15.75 -4.19
N ALA A 567 -23.24 15.12 -3.01
CA ALA A 567 -24.16 15.42 -1.91
C ALA A 567 -23.83 16.74 -1.19
N GLU A 568 -22.61 17.26 -1.31
CA GLU A 568 -22.18 18.55 -0.81
C GLU A 568 -22.51 19.68 -1.79
N GLN A 569 -22.19 19.51 -3.07
CA GLN A 569 -22.31 20.52 -4.10
C GLN A 569 -23.69 20.58 -4.76
N MET A 570 -24.46 19.48 -4.72
CA MET A 570 -25.78 19.32 -5.35
C MET A 570 -25.80 19.79 -6.82
N PRO A 571 -24.97 19.24 -7.72
CA PRO A 571 -24.87 19.68 -9.10
C PRO A 571 -26.18 19.44 -9.88
N LEU A 572 -26.73 20.46 -10.50
CA LEU A 572 -28.00 20.43 -11.25
C LEU A 572 -27.81 20.54 -12.76
N SER A 573 -26.62 20.89 -13.23
CA SER A 573 -26.27 21.03 -14.64
C SER A 573 -25.09 20.13 -15.01
N ALA A 574 -24.95 19.84 -16.32
CA ALA A 574 -23.83 19.08 -16.86
C ALA A 574 -22.47 19.72 -16.54
N GLY A 575 -22.39 21.05 -16.58
CA GLY A 575 -21.17 21.78 -16.24
C GLY A 575 -20.79 21.65 -14.78
N GLU A 576 -21.76 21.73 -13.86
CA GLU A 576 -21.53 21.51 -12.43
C GLU A 576 -21.14 20.06 -12.13
N MET A 577 -21.74 19.08 -12.81
CA MET A 577 -21.36 17.67 -12.67
C MET A 577 -19.91 17.42 -13.10
N LEU A 578 -19.41 18.08 -14.14
CA LEU A 578 -18.01 17.96 -14.57
C LEU A 578 -17.02 18.61 -13.59
N SER A 579 -17.48 19.48 -12.69
CA SER A 579 -16.64 20.05 -11.63
C SER A 579 -16.43 19.08 -10.45
N VAL A 580 -17.27 18.04 -10.33
CA VAL A 580 -17.17 17.02 -9.29
C VAL A 580 -16.02 16.04 -9.60
N ASN A 581 -15.13 15.85 -8.66
CA ASN A 581 -13.98 14.95 -8.85
C ASN A 581 -14.41 13.51 -9.15
N GLY A 582 -13.84 12.92 -10.21
CA GLY A 582 -14.14 11.57 -10.67
C GLY A 582 -15.31 11.47 -11.66
N VAL A 583 -15.85 12.62 -12.13
CA VAL A 583 -16.85 12.72 -13.19
C VAL A 583 -16.17 13.19 -14.47
N GLY A 584 -15.77 12.26 -15.32
CA GLY A 584 -15.27 12.56 -16.67
C GLY A 584 -16.42 12.63 -17.69
N THR A 585 -16.15 13.18 -18.88
CA THR A 585 -17.14 13.39 -19.95
C THR A 585 -17.94 12.12 -20.27
N ARG A 586 -17.25 10.98 -20.40
CA ARG A 586 -17.90 9.69 -20.72
C ARG A 586 -18.85 9.21 -19.63
N LYS A 587 -18.50 9.39 -18.36
CA LYS A 587 -19.36 9.01 -17.21
C LYS A 587 -20.54 9.96 -17.07
N LEU A 588 -20.35 11.25 -17.38
CA LEU A 588 -21.43 12.21 -17.42
C LEU A 588 -22.47 11.84 -18.49
N GLU A 589 -22.02 11.49 -19.70
CA GLU A 589 -22.90 11.05 -20.79
C GLU A 589 -23.71 9.81 -20.43
N ARG A 590 -23.06 8.80 -19.79
CA ARG A 590 -23.69 7.51 -19.46
C ARG A 590 -24.61 7.60 -18.25
N PHE A 591 -24.20 8.26 -17.19
CA PHE A 591 -24.83 8.17 -15.86
C PHE A 591 -25.31 9.53 -15.33
N GLY A 592 -24.77 10.64 -15.81
CA GLY A 592 -24.99 11.97 -15.22
C GLY A 592 -26.46 12.40 -15.19
N LYS A 593 -27.24 12.02 -16.20
CA LYS A 593 -28.66 12.40 -16.29
C LYS A 593 -29.49 11.88 -15.10
N GLU A 594 -29.28 10.64 -14.71
CA GLU A 594 -30.02 9.99 -13.62
C GLU A 594 -29.62 10.55 -12.26
N PHE A 595 -28.32 10.80 -12.05
CA PHE A 595 -27.83 11.40 -10.82
C PHE A 595 -28.31 12.84 -10.66
N MET A 596 -28.25 13.67 -11.71
CA MET A 596 -28.81 15.04 -11.68
C MET A 596 -30.32 15.05 -11.44
N ALA A 597 -31.06 14.11 -12.02
CA ALA A 597 -32.50 14.00 -11.79
C ALA A 597 -32.81 13.68 -10.31
N LEU A 598 -32.09 12.76 -9.70
CA LEU A 598 -32.24 12.42 -8.29
C LEU A 598 -31.86 13.60 -7.37
N ILE A 599 -30.79 14.34 -7.69
CA ILE A 599 -30.35 15.51 -6.92
C ILE A 599 -31.43 16.61 -6.99
N ARG A 600 -32.03 16.85 -8.17
CA ARG A 600 -33.17 17.81 -8.34
C ARG A 600 -34.35 17.41 -7.50
N SER A 601 -34.85 16.17 -7.64
CA SER A 601 -35.98 15.67 -6.86
C SER A 601 -35.75 15.82 -5.35
N HIS A 602 -34.52 15.60 -4.89
CA HIS A 602 -34.16 15.81 -3.49
C HIS A 602 -34.14 17.30 -3.10
N ALA A 603 -33.64 18.19 -3.98
CA ALA A 603 -33.60 19.63 -3.73
C ALA A 603 -35.01 20.26 -3.75
N ASP A 604 -35.90 19.76 -4.62
CA ASP A 604 -37.29 20.23 -4.73
C ASP A 604 -38.20 19.73 -3.58
N GLY A 605 -37.68 18.84 -2.71
CA GLY A 605 -38.43 18.34 -1.55
C GLY A 605 -39.48 17.28 -1.88
N ASP A 606 -39.46 16.71 -3.11
CA ASP A 606 -40.33 15.60 -3.53
C ASP A 606 -39.82 14.27 -2.91
N ASP A 607 -39.85 14.20 -1.59
CA ASP A 607 -39.62 12.97 -0.84
C ASP A 607 -40.92 12.13 -0.83
N GLU A 608 -41.19 11.36 -1.88
CA GLU A 608 -42.10 10.22 -1.75
C GLU A 608 -41.52 9.23 -0.71
N GLU A 609 -42.32 8.91 0.32
CA GLU A 609 -42.06 8.00 1.45
C GLU A 609 -41.54 6.61 1.08
#